data_6cbf495f8aa13f5955c8f63ecc451ec9
#
_entry.id   6cbf495f8aa13f5955c8f63ecc451ec9
#
_cell.length_a   1.000
_cell.length_b   1.000
_cell.length_c   1.000
_cell.angle_alpha   90.00
_cell.angle_beta   90.00
_cell.angle_gamma   90.00
#
_symmetry.space_group_name_H-M   'P 1'
#
loop_
_entity.id
_entity.type
_entity.pdbx_description
1 polymer ?
#
loop_
_entity_poly.entity_id
_entity_poly.type
_entity_poly.pdbx_seq_one_letter_code
_entity_poly.pdbx_strand_id
1 'polypeptide(L)'
;MQNNDPTASNETPAQAGGDMPNAELETLKARIAELESSNTELRDTVLREKAEIENQRRRLHRDVEQARRFANEKLLNELLPVYDGLEMGLQAEGGDVKSVREGIALTLKSLLKIAENNGLVQVDPVGQPLDPEKHHAVAMVEAPGAAPNTVVNVLQKGYVLNDRLLRPALVAVAKE
;
A
#
# COMPACT_ATOMS: atom_id res chain seq x y z
N MET A 1 18.40 -11.57 -100.56
CA MET A 1 19.84 -11.95 -100.32
C MET A 1 19.95 -12.19 -98.85
N GLN A 2 20.02 -13.41 -98.53
CA GLN A 2 21.11 -14.16 -97.80
C GLN A 2 21.13 -13.80 -96.29
N ASN A 3 20.57 -14.75 -95.53
CA ASN A 3 21.31 -15.79 -94.76
C ASN A 3 22.12 -15.23 -93.57
N ASN A 4 21.84 -15.56 -92.34
CA ASN A 4 22.28 -16.82 -91.69
C ASN A 4 21.82 -16.85 -90.26
N ASP A 5 21.19 -17.93 -89.86
CA ASP A 5 21.18 -18.50 -88.52
C ASP A 5 22.64 -18.88 -88.10
N PRO A 6 23.04 -18.85 -86.85
CA PRO A 6 22.87 -20.04 -86.03
C PRO A 6 22.73 -19.84 -84.49
N THR A 7 21.94 -20.76 -83.96
CA THR A 7 22.16 -21.45 -82.65
C THR A 7 22.94 -20.71 -81.55
N ALA A 8 22.25 -20.37 -80.52
CA ALA A 8 22.87 -20.22 -79.20
C ALA A 8 22.02 -20.95 -78.18
N SER A 9 22.66 -21.86 -77.59
CA SER A 9 22.34 -22.85 -76.60
C SER A 9 21.48 -22.32 -75.44
N ASN A 10 20.40 -23.03 -75.20
CA ASN A 10 19.53 -22.89 -74.05
C ASN A 10 20.27 -23.57 -72.86
N GLU A 11 21.03 -22.81 -72.07
CA GLU A 11 21.53 -23.25 -70.78
C GLU A 11 20.48 -22.98 -69.71
N THR A 12 19.77 -24.02 -69.37
CA THR A 12 18.92 -24.13 -68.18
C THR A 12 19.84 -24.02 -66.95
N PRO A 13 19.57 -23.09 -66.01
CA PRO A 13 20.30 -23.13 -64.72
C PRO A 13 19.92 -24.40 -64.00
N ALA A 14 20.91 -25.25 -63.78
CA ALA A 14 20.80 -26.43 -62.92
C ALA A 14 20.16 -26.03 -61.55
N GLN A 15 19.01 -26.62 -61.27
CA GLN A 15 18.45 -26.70 -59.95
C GLN A 15 19.48 -27.45 -59.05
N ALA A 16 20.21 -26.70 -58.28
CA ALA A 16 20.95 -27.24 -57.12
C ALA A 16 19.96 -27.57 -56.02
N GLY A 17 19.09 -28.53 -56.25
CA GLY A 17 18.35 -29.26 -55.24
C GLY A 17 19.34 -30.25 -54.62
N GLY A 18 20.07 -29.83 -53.59
CA GLY A 18 20.86 -30.78 -52.84
C GLY A 18 19.89 -31.79 -52.19
N ASP A 19 19.96 -33.05 -52.69
CA ASP A 19 19.32 -34.19 -52.04
C ASP A 19 19.85 -34.30 -50.63
N MET A 20 19.14 -33.80 -49.65
CA MET A 20 19.39 -34.08 -48.24
C MET A 20 19.27 -35.59 -48.05
N PRO A 21 20.27 -36.25 -47.42
CA PRO A 21 20.19 -37.67 -47.14
C PRO A 21 18.86 -37.97 -46.45
N ASN A 22 18.11 -38.93 -46.93
CA ASN A 22 16.78 -39.28 -46.40
C ASN A 22 16.80 -39.52 -44.88
N ALA A 23 17.92 -39.92 -44.32
CA ALA A 23 18.14 -40.08 -42.89
C ALA A 23 18.14 -38.73 -42.09
N GLU A 24 18.69 -37.66 -42.66
CA GLU A 24 18.68 -36.33 -42.02
C GLU A 24 17.24 -35.73 -42.03
N LEU A 25 16.52 -35.96 -43.10
CA LEU A 25 15.15 -35.51 -43.24
C LEU A 25 14.22 -36.21 -42.25
N GLU A 26 14.39 -37.48 -41.99
CA GLU A 26 13.65 -38.25 -40.98
C GLU A 26 14.02 -37.81 -39.54
N THR A 27 15.29 -37.52 -39.26
CA THR A 27 15.71 -37.01 -37.95
C THR A 27 15.13 -35.59 -37.65
N LEU A 28 15.08 -34.74 -38.68
CA LEU A 28 14.47 -33.41 -38.55
C LEU A 28 12.96 -33.50 -38.34
N LYS A 29 12.25 -34.39 -39.05
CA LYS A 29 10.82 -34.63 -38.84
C LYS A 29 10.55 -35.15 -37.43
N ALA A 30 11.34 -36.10 -36.93
CA ALA A 30 11.19 -36.58 -35.55
C ALA A 30 11.40 -35.46 -34.53
N ARG A 31 12.39 -34.59 -34.76
CA ARG A 31 12.65 -33.46 -33.87
C ARG A 31 11.55 -32.40 -33.91
N ILE A 32 10.99 -32.14 -35.10
CA ILE A 32 9.82 -31.26 -35.24
C ILE A 32 8.62 -31.80 -34.44
N ALA A 33 8.32 -33.11 -34.60
CA ALA A 33 7.20 -33.75 -33.88
C ALA A 33 7.39 -33.69 -32.34
N GLU A 34 8.62 -33.91 -31.86
CA GLU A 34 8.96 -33.77 -30.43
C GLU A 34 8.77 -32.35 -29.95
N LEU A 35 9.25 -31.34 -30.71
CA LEU A 35 9.09 -29.93 -30.36
C LEU A 35 7.62 -29.48 -30.39
N GLU A 36 6.82 -29.93 -31.34
CA GLU A 36 5.41 -29.67 -31.44
C GLU A 36 4.63 -30.26 -30.24
N SER A 37 4.96 -31.50 -29.86
CA SER A 37 4.40 -32.14 -28.65
C SER A 37 4.73 -31.34 -27.40
N SER A 38 6.01 -31.00 -27.19
CA SER A 38 6.46 -30.21 -26.06
C SER A 38 5.81 -28.81 -26.03
N ASN A 39 5.66 -28.18 -27.21
CA ASN A 39 4.98 -26.87 -27.32
C ASN A 39 3.51 -26.96 -26.92
N THR A 40 2.84 -28.05 -27.30
CA THR A 40 1.43 -28.28 -26.92
C THR A 40 1.29 -28.47 -25.40
N GLU A 41 2.14 -29.30 -24.81
CA GLU A 41 2.17 -29.53 -23.35
C GLU A 41 2.47 -28.24 -22.56
N LEU A 42 3.43 -27.44 -23.05
CA LEU A 42 3.75 -26.14 -22.44
C LEU A 42 2.57 -25.17 -22.53
N ARG A 43 1.90 -25.12 -23.68
CA ARG A 43 0.70 -24.28 -23.86
C ARG A 43 -0.42 -24.68 -22.91
N ASP A 44 -0.68 -25.97 -22.76
CA ASP A 44 -1.71 -26.48 -21.84
C ASP A 44 -1.35 -26.14 -20.37
N THR A 45 -0.06 -26.29 -20.02
CA THR A 45 0.42 -25.91 -18.69
C THR A 45 0.23 -24.41 -18.42
N VAL A 46 0.65 -23.55 -19.39
CA VAL A 46 0.48 -22.10 -19.27
C VAL A 46 -1.00 -21.71 -19.16
N LEU A 47 -1.89 -22.35 -19.91
CA LEU A 47 -3.34 -22.08 -19.82
C LEU A 47 -3.89 -22.46 -18.45
N ARG A 48 -3.46 -23.61 -17.90
CA ARG A 48 -3.86 -24.04 -16.56
C ARG A 48 -3.36 -23.11 -15.48
N GLU A 49 -2.06 -22.77 -15.53
CA GLU A 49 -1.47 -21.80 -14.58
C GLU A 49 -2.16 -20.45 -14.64
N LYS A 50 -2.49 -19.96 -15.85
CA LYS A 50 -3.22 -18.71 -16.02
C LYS A 50 -4.60 -18.76 -15.37
N ALA A 51 -5.31 -19.88 -15.52
CA ALA A 51 -6.61 -20.06 -14.88
C ALA A 51 -6.51 -20.11 -13.35
N GLU A 52 -5.46 -20.78 -12.82
CA GLU A 52 -5.19 -20.82 -11.38
C GLU A 52 -4.84 -19.45 -10.82
N ILE A 53 -3.99 -18.68 -11.51
CA ILE A 53 -3.64 -17.30 -11.12
C ILE A 53 -4.90 -16.42 -11.08
N GLU A 54 -5.78 -16.54 -12.07
CA GLU A 54 -7.01 -15.75 -12.09
C GLU A 54 -7.95 -16.11 -10.93
N ASN A 55 -8.08 -17.40 -10.62
CA ASN A 55 -8.85 -17.86 -9.46
C ASN A 55 -8.26 -17.35 -8.15
N GLN A 56 -6.92 -17.43 -7.99
CA GLN A 56 -6.22 -16.88 -6.81
C GLN A 56 -6.42 -15.37 -6.70
N ARG A 57 -6.34 -14.63 -7.82
CA ARG A 57 -6.56 -13.19 -7.84
C ARG A 57 -7.97 -12.81 -7.40
N ARG A 58 -8.98 -13.55 -7.86
CA ARG A 58 -10.39 -13.35 -7.43
C ARG A 58 -10.58 -13.66 -5.94
N ARG A 59 -9.89 -14.68 -5.42
CA ARG A 59 -9.91 -15.00 -4.00
C ARG A 59 -9.27 -13.90 -3.18
N LEU A 60 -8.04 -13.49 -3.54
CA LEU A 60 -7.32 -12.40 -2.87
C LEU A 60 -8.12 -11.10 -2.85
N HIS A 61 -8.80 -10.76 -3.95
CA HIS A 61 -9.64 -9.57 -3.99
C HIS A 61 -10.75 -9.63 -2.93
N ARG A 62 -11.43 -10.77 -2.80
CA ARG A 62 -12.47 -10.96 -1.77
C ARG A 62 -11.90 -10.90 -0.36
N ASP A 63 -10.74 -11.51 -0.13
CA ASP A 63 -10.06 -11.52 1.17
C ASP A 63 -9.64 -10.09 1.57
N VAL A 64 -9.11 -9.31 0.62
CA VAL A 64 -8.77 -7.88 0.82
C VAL A 64 -10.00 -7.05 1.11
N GLU A 65 -11.10 -7.23 0.38
CA GLU A 65 -12.36 -6.53 0.66
C GLU A 65 -12.90 -6.86 2.05
N GLN A 66 -12.88 -8.13 2.44
CA GLN A 66 -13.29 -8.56 3.77
C GLN A 66 -12.38 -7.94 4.85
N ALA A 67 -11.05 -8.02 4.67
CA ALA A 67 -10.10 -7.41 5.59
C ALA A 67 -10.33 -5.90 5.75
N ARG A 68 -10.63 -5.19 4.66
CA ARG A 68 -10.97 -3.76 4.71
C ARG A 68 -12.27 -3.47 5.46
N ARG A 69 -13.31 -4.30 5.28
CA ARG A 69 -14.60 -4.13 5.98
C ARG A 69 -14.45 -4.26 7.50
N PHE A 70 -13.59 -5.16 7.94
CA PHE A 70 -13.39 -5.46 9.36
C PHE A 70 -12.08 -4.90 9.94
N ALA A 71 -11.36 -4.05 9.17
CA ALA A 71 -10.09 -3.45 9.60
C ALA A 71 -10.20 -2.70 10.94
N ASN A 72 -11.34 -2.09 11.21
CA ASN A 72 -11.58 -1.27 12.40
C ASN A 72 -12.30 -2.04 13.52
N GLU A 73 -12.62 -3.32 13.34
CA GLU A 73 -13.40 -4.10 14.31
C GLU A 73 -12.77 -4.10 15.70
N LYS A 74 -11.46 -4.35 15.77
CA LYS A 74 -10.70 -4.32 17.02
C LYS A 74 -10.79 -2.96 17.71
N LEU A 75 -10.53 -1.88 16.96
CA LEU A 75 -10.60 -0.51 17.48
C LEU A 75 -12.00 -0.17 17.99
N LEU A 76 -13.03 -0.52 17.22
CA LEU A 76 -14.44 -0.25 17.62
C LEU A 76 -14.82 -1.02 18.88
N ASN A 77 -14.40 -2.29 19.01
CA ASN A 77 -14.64 -3.07 20.22
C ASN A 77 -13.94 -2.46 21.44
N GLU A 78 -12.71 -1.97 21.29
CA GLU A 78 -11.99 -1.29 22.38
C GLU A 78 -12.63 0.06 22.75
N LEU A 79 -13.36 0.71 21.84
CA LEU A 79 -14.08 1.97 22.09
C LEU A 79 -15.40 1.80 22.83
N LEU A 80 -16.04 0.61 22.81
CA LEU A 80 -17.33 0.39 23.47
C LEU A 80 -17.34 0.80 24.96
N PRO A 81 -16.33 0.45 25.78
CA PRO A 81 -16.31 0.88 27.18
C PRO A 81 -16.24 2.41 27.37
N VAL A 82 -15.70 3.13 26.36
CA VAL A 82 -15.67 4.60 26.38
C VAL A 82 -17.08 5.17 26.14
N TYR A 83 -17.83 4.56 25.20
CA TYR A 83 -19.25 4.91 24.98
C TYR A 83 -20.07 4.66 26.25
N ASP A 84 -19.94 3.47 26.85
CA ASP A 84 -20.65 3.10 28.07
C ASP A 84 -20.35 4.09 29.21
N GLY A 85 -19.06 4.45 29.38
CA GLY A 85 -18.64 5.42 30.38
C GLY A 85 -19.22 6.83 30.18
N LEU A 86 -19.36 7.27 28.92
CA LEU A 86 -19.97 8.54 28.57
C LEU A 86 -21.50 8.52 28.81
N GLU A 87 -22.16 7.42 28.45
CA GLU A 87 -23.62 7.25 28.69
C GLU A 87 -23.93 7.23 30.18
N MET A 88 -23.13 6.51 30.98
CA MET A 88 -23.28 6.53 32.44
C MET A 88 -23.05 7.91 33.01
N GLY A 89 -22.08 8.67 32.50
CA GLY A 89 -21.83 10.05 32.91
C GLY A 89 -22.98 11.00 32.60
N LEU A 90 -23.67 10.80 31.47
CA LEU A 90 -24.84 11.60 31.08
C LEU A 90 -26.09 11.25 31.89
N GLN A 91 -26.23 10.02 32.35
CA GLN A 91 -27.37 9.55 33.16
C GLN A 91 -27.24 9.90 34.66
N ALA A 92 -26.04 10.32 35.08
CA ALA A 92 -25.82 10.71 36.48
C ALA A 92 -26.56 12.01 36.82
N GLU A 93 -27.73 11.88 37.39
CA GLU A 93 -28.52 13.02 37.90
C GLU A 93 -27.94 13.53 39.25
N GLY A 94 -27.75 14.85 39.38
CA GLY A 94 -27.38 15.50 40.65
C GLY A 94 -25.92 15.39 41.06
N GLY A 95 -25.03 14.99 40.15
CA GLY A 95 -23.58 14.93 40.40
C GLY A 95 -22.95 16.30 40.62
N ASP A 96 -22.08 16.42 41.64
CA ASP A 96 -21.22 17.59 41.79
C ASP A 96 -20.33 17.77 40.54
N VAL A 97 -20.15 19.02 40.11
CA VAL A 97 -19.29 19.39 38.95
C VAL A 97 -17.91 18.75 39.04
N LYS A 98 -17.39 18.55 40.24
CA LYS A 98 -16.10 17.90 40.47
C LYS A 98 -16.10 16.41 40.08
N SER A 99 -17.13 15.68 40.49
CA SER A 99 -17.28 14.26 40.16
C SER A 99 -17.49 14.03 38.68
N VAL A 100 -18.27 14.87 38.00
CA VAL A 100 -18.43 14.83 36.53
C VAL A 100 -17.11 15.09 35.80
N ARG A 101 -16.33 16.07 36.28
CA ARG A 101 -15.04 16.39 35.71
C ARG A 101 -14.03 15.23 35.88
N GLU A 102 -14.03 14.56 37.03
CA GLU A 102 -13.20 13.37 37.28
C GLU A 102 -13.61 12.23 36.38
N GLY A 103 -14.89 11.97 36.17
CA GLY A 103 -15.41 10.96 35.24
C GLY A 103 -14.98 11.22 33.80
N ILE A 104 -15.09 12.47 33.33
CA ILE A 104 -14.63 12.86 31.99
C ILE A 104 -13.12 12.67 31.86
N ALA A 105 -12.33 13.01 32.88
CA ALA A 105 -10.88 12.83 32.86
C ALA A 105 -10.48 11.35 32.78
N LEU A 106 -11.19 10.47 33.50
CA LEU A 106 -10.97 9.01 33.42
C LEU A 106 -11.33 8.47 32.02
N THR A 107 -12.46 8.90 31.47
CA THR A 107 -12.89 8.49 30.13
C THR A 107 -11.91 8.95 29.05
N LEU A 108 -11.44 10.20 29.14
CA LEU A 108 -10.40 10.71 28.25
C LEU A 108 -9.10 9.91 28.35
N LYS A 109 -8.68 9.57 29.58
CA LYS A 109 -7.49 8.74 29.80
C LYS A 109 -7.63 7.35 29.16
N SER A 110 -8.82 6.74 29.31
CA SER A 110 -9.12 5.44 28.66
C SER A 110 -9.05 5.55 27.14
N LEU A 111 -9.67 6.59 26.56
CA LEU A 111 -9.64 6.86 25.12
C LEU A 111 -8.21 7.03 24.58
N LEU A 112 -7.38 7.80 25.28
CA LEU A 112 -5.98 8.00 24.89
C LEU A 112 -5.19 6.68 24.92
N LYS A 113 -5.43 5.84 25.94
CA LYS A 113 -4.79 4.52 26.04
C LYS A 113 -5.20 3.60 24.89
N ILE A 114 -6.49 3.58 24.52
CA ILE A 114 -6.99 2.81 23.37
C ILE A 114 -6.34 3.31 22.08
N ALA A 115 -6.28 4.63 21.90
CA ALA A 115 -5.63 5.24 20.75
C ALA A 115 -4.15 4.81 20.63
N GLU A 116 -3.40 4.86 21.74
CA GLU A 116 -2.00 4.44 21.80
C GLU A 116 -1.81 2.96 21.49
N ASN A 117 -2.66 2.08 22.04
CA ASN A 117 -2.66 0.63 21.75
C ASN A 117 -2.90 0.32 20.26
N ASN A 118 -3.59 1.21 19.55
CA ASN A 118 -3.86 1.11 18.13
C ASN A 118 -2.88 1.94 17.26
N GLY A 119 -1.74 2.35 17.84
CA GLY A 119 -0.65 3.02 17.14
C GLY A 119 -0.83 4.52 16.93
N LEU A 120 -1.84 5.15 17.55
CA LEU A 120 -2.04 6.59 17.51
C LEU A 120 -1.32 7.27 18.67
N VAL A 121 -0.24 7.99 18.37
CA VAL A 121 0.56 8.72 19.37
C VAL A 121 0.21 10.20 19.30
N GLN A 122 -0.06 10.78 20.48
CA GLN A 122 -0.31 12.20 20.62
C GLN A 122 1.01 12.99 20.64
N VAL A 123 1.08 14.07 19.87
CA VAL A 123 2.20 15.02 19.85
C VAL A 123 1.81 16.27 20.67
N ASP A 124 2.46 16.41 21.81
CA ASP A 124 2.26 17.54 22.75
C ASP A 124 3.64 18.09 23.15
N PRO A 125 4.25 18.94 22.31
CA PRO A 125 5.66 19.32 22.41
C PRO A 125 5.93 20.54 23.32
N VAL A 126 5.09 20.80 24.34
CA VAL A 126 5.34 21.95 25.24
C VAL A 126 6.73 21.88 25.85
N GLY A 127 7.50 22.96 25.74
CA GLY A 127 8.86 23.07 26.25
C GLY A 127 9.93 22.41 25.35
N GLN A 128 9.57 21.85 24.21
CA GLN A 128 10.50 21.25 23.25
C GLN A 128 10.84 22.24 22.11
N PRO A 129 11.98 22.07 21.43
CA PRO A 129 12.28 22.81 20.21
C PRO A 129 11.22 22.55 19.11
N LEU A 130 10.98 23.55 18.27
CA LEU A 130 10.11 23.39 17.11
C LEU A 130 10.67 22.35 16.13
N ASP A 131 9.88 21.34 15.83
CA ASP A 131 10.14 20.34 14.79
C ASP A 131 9.20 20.60 13.60
N PRO A 132 9.68 21.10 12.46
CA PRO A 132 8.84 21.41 11.30
C PRO A 132 8.13 20.19 10.69
N GLU A 133 8.61 18.97 10.94
CA GLU A 133 7.97 17.74 10.44
C GLU A 133 6.71 17.36 11.22
N LYS A 134 6.61 17.77 12.51
CA LYS A 134 5.52 17.37 13.40
C LYS A 134 4.74 18.55 13.97
N HIS A 135 5.29 19.76 13.90
CA HIS A 135 4.72 20.95 14.48
C HIS A 135 4.48 22.02 13.42
N HIS A 136 3.40 22.78 13.59
CA HIS A 136 3.08 23.94 12.76
C HIS A 136 2.98 25.17 13.66
N ALA A 137 3.98 26.05 13.58
CA ALA A 137 3.99 27.30 14.33
C ALA A 137 3.00 28.26 13.70
N VAL A 138 1.99 28.66 14.48
CA VAL A 138 0.93 29.60 14.06
C VAL A 138 1.04 30.96 14.74
N ALA A 139 1.81 31.07 15.82
CA ALA A 139 2.04 32.31 16.54
C ALA A 139 3.45 32.34 17.13
N MET A 140 4.00 33.56 17.23
CA MET A 140 5.20 33.85 18.02
C MET A 140 4.79 34.67 19.24
N VAL A 141 5.24 34.26 20.42
CA VAL A 141 4.89 34.90 21.68
C VAL A 141 6.16 35.27 22.45
N GLU A 142 6.11 36.35 23.19
CA GLU A 142 7.16 36.70 24.11
C GLU A 142 7.10 35.77 25.32
N ALA A 143 8.17 35.03 25.57
CA ALA A 143 8.27 34.08 26.67
C ALA A 143 9.61 34.29 27.40
N PRO A 144 9.66 35.18 28.40
CA PRO A 144 10.86 35.43 29.13
C PRO A 144 11.43 34.16 29.77
N GLY A 145 12.67 33.82 29.44
CA GLY A 145 13.34 32.61 29.93
C GLY A 145 13.22 31.35 29.05
N ALA A 146 12.44 31.40 27.98
CA ALA A 146 12.42 30.33 26.98
C ALA A 146 13.47 30.58 25.90
N ALA A 147 14.10 29.51 25.41
CA ALA A 147 15.03 29.65 24.27
C ALA A 147 14.21 29.97 22.98
N PRO A 148 14.79 30.74 22.05
CA PRO A 148 14.15 31.02 20.76
C PRO A 148 13.70 29.74 20.06
N ASN A 149 12.57 29.80 19.35
CA ASN A 149 11.96 28.66 18.64
C ASN A 149 11.57 27.47 19.54
N THR A 150 11.44 27.68 20.85
CA THR A 150 10.87 26.68 21.75
C THR A 150 9.35 26.78 21.76
N VAL A 151 8.65 25.64 21.77
CA VAL A 151 7.20 25.59 21.88
C VAL A 151 6.77 26.02 23.27
N VAL A 152 6.09 27.17 23.34
CA VAL A 152 5.57 27.74 24.59
C VAL A 152 4.20 27.17 24.93
N ASN A 153 3.35 27.03 23.92
CA ASN A 153 1.99 26.54 24.09
C ASN A 153 1.56 25.70 22.89
N VAL A 154 0.71 24.71 23.16
CA VAL A 154 0.06 23.88 22.13
C VAL A 154 -1.40 24.27 22.05
N LEU A 155 -1.77 24.91 20.94
CA LEU A 155 -3.14 25.32 20.68
C LEU A 155 -4.00 24.12 20.25
N GLN A 156 -3.40 23.21 19.48
CA GLN A 156 -4.03 21.97 19.06
C GLN A 156 -2.98 20.84 19.00
N LYS A 157 -3.26 19.75 19.69
CA LYS A 157 -2.36 18.61 19.73
C LYS A 157 -2.26 17.93 18.37
N GLY A 158 -1.06 17.48 18.02
CA GLY A 158 -0.79 16.67 16.83
C GLY A 158 -1.03 15.19 17.08
N TYR A 159 -1.09 14.41 15.99
CA TYR A 159 -1.22 12.95 16.07
C TYR A 159 -0.43 12.26 14.96
N VAL A 160 0.24 11.18 15.35
CA VAL A 160 1.00 10.27 14.47
C VAL A 160 0.39 8.89 14.58
N LEU A 161 0.11 8.24 13.45
CA LEU A 161 -0.40 6.86 13.38
C LEU A 161 0.65 5.97 12.70
N ASN A 162 1.17 4.98 13.43
CA ASN A 162 2.16 4.04 12.89
C ASN A 162 3.26 4.75 12.07
N ASP A 163 3.93 5.71 12.68
CA ASP A 163 5.00 6.56 12.11
C ASP A 163 4.56 7.52 10.99
N ARG A 164 3.27 7.54 10.63
CA ARG A 164 2.72 8.47 9.66
C ARG A 164 2.04 9.64 10.36
N LEU A 165 2.51 10.86 10.08
CA LEU A 165 1.85 12.07 10.56
C LEU A 165 0.41 12.16 10.00
N LEU A 166 -0.59 12.22 10.90
CA LEU A 166 -1.97 12.48 10.54
C LEU A 166 -2.30 13.98 10.57
N ARG A 167 -1.79 14.66 11.60
CA ARG A 167 -2.00 16.09 11.82
C ARG A 167 -0.85 16.65 12.64
N PRO A 168 -0.20 17.74 12.20
CA PRO A 168 0.81 18.43 13.01
C PRO A 168 0.16 19.08 14.24
N ALA A 169 0.96 19.26 15.29
CA ALA A 169 0.55 20.09 16.43
C ALA A 169 0.59 21.56 16.03
N LEU A 170 -0.49 22.31 16.28
CA LEU A 170 -0.49 23.76 16.14
C LEU A 170 0.09 24.38 17.41
N VAL A 171 1.18 25.10 17.27
CA VAL A 171 1.98 25.56 18.41
C VAL A 171 2.24 27.08 18.36
N ALA A 172 2.39 27.68 19.51
CA ALA A 172 2.98 28.99 19.67
C ALA A 172 4.43 28.82 20.14
N VAL A 173 5.37 29.49 19.48
CA VAL A 173 6.80 29.42 19.78
C VAL A 173 7.32 30.71 20.39
N ALA A 174 8.38 30.61 21.18
CA ALA A 174 9.07 31.76 21.72
C ALA A 174 9.69 32.58 20.60
N LYS A 175 9.46 33.90 20.64
CA LYS A 175 10.10 34.87 19.76
C LYS A 175 11.59 34.96 20.09
N GLU A 176 12.41 35.25 19.07
CA GLU A 176 13.81 35.61 19.26
C GLU A 176 13.98 36.87 20.10
#